data_40e9d3ae6c5b185fb9921e2f43190fcc
#
_entry.id   40e9d3ae6c5b185fb9921e2f43190fcc
#
_cell.length_a   1.000
_cell.length_b   1.000
_cell.length_c   1.000
_cell.angle_alpha   90.00
_cell.angle_beta   90.00
_cell.angle_gamma   90.00
#
_symmetry.space_group_name_H-M   'P 1'
#
loop_
_entity.id
_entity.type
_entity.pdbx_description
1 polymer ?
#
loop_
_entity_poly.entity_id
_entity_poly.type
_entity_poly.pdbx_seq_one_letter_code
_entity_poly.pdbx_strand_id
1 'polypeptide(L)'
;EFRRVLFRSVEFPVDETAELVGKEITIDDRRFIVDSVNRDFDTVSLKDITFQEGTGFPIFRRENVEFVKAALEQQKDAEKIVPEFEKVQPSKVANTVVYPEIPMAQRTNFVIDNDELGYGGAKEKFRKNMEAIRVLKECEFEHRLATPEEQQILSEYVGWGGLADAFDETKPNWANEFQELYAALSPEEYEQARASTLTSHYTSPVIIKSMYKALENMGFSQGNILEPSCGIGNFMGLVPESMKDSKIYGIE
;
A
#
# COMPACT_ATOMS: atom_id res chain seq x y z
N GLU A 1 -46.02 -14.32 -5.90
CA GLU A 1 -46.50 -14.01 -4.51
C GLU A 1 -45.55 -14.63 -3.48
N PHE A 2 -44.51 -13.93 -3.07
CA PHE A 2 -43.63 -14.37 -1.98
C PHE A 2 -44.16 -13.84 -0.67
N ARG A 3 -44.56 -14.74 0.23
CA ARG A 3 -44.97 -14.46 1.60
C ARG A 3 -43.80 -13.78 2.37
N ARG A 4 -44.00 -12.53 2.79
CA ARG A 4 -43.21 -11.90 3.83
C ARG A 4 -43.44 -12.63 5.15
N VAL A 5 -42.42 -13.35 5.61
CA VAL A 5 -42.35 -13.82 6.99
C VAL A 5 -41.86 -12.62 7.84
N LEU A 6 -42.76 -12.08 8.63
CA LEU A 6 -42.45 -11.08 9.64
C LEU A 6 -41.68 -11.77 10.79
N PHE A 7 -40.38 -11.62 10.83
CA PHE A 7 -39.63 -11.87 12.06
C PHE A 7 -39.95 -10.75 13.03
N ARG A 8 -40.66 -11.06 14.13
CA ARG A 8 -40.64 -10.21 15.30
C ARG A 8 -39.20 -10.11 15.76
N SER A 9 -38.64 -8.90 15.77
CA SER A 9 -37.36 -8.61 16.42
C SER A 9 -37.55 -8.85 17.92
N VAL A 10 -37.00 -9.94 18.40
CA VAL A 10 -36.73 -10.10 19.83
C VAL A 10 -35.57 -9.15 20.10
N GLU A 11 -35.82 -8.06 20.78
CA GLU A 11 -34.78 -7.20 21.35
C GLU A 11 -34.02 -8.03 22.39
N PHE A 12 -32.88 -8.61 21.99
CA PHE A 12 -31.95 -9.11 22.98
C PHE A 12 -31.32 -7.90 23.68
N PRO A 13 -31.07 -7.95 25.00
CA PRO A 13 -30.36 -6.89 25.68
C PRO A 13 -29.04 -6.66 24.97
N VAL A 14 -28.76 -5.41 24.63
CA VAL A 14 -27.54 -4.99 23.98
C VAL A 14 -26.38 -5.44 24.85
N ASP A 15 -25.53 -6.29 24.30
CA ASP A 15 -24.40 -6.85 25.01
C ASP A 15 -23.26 -5.81 25.00
N GLU A 16 -23.23 -4.97 26.02
CA GLU A 16 -22.22 -3.92 26.18
C GLU A 16 -20.78 -4.45 26.18
N THR A 17 -20.58 -5.75 26.48
CA THR A 17 -19.25 -6.36 26.47
C THR A 17 -18.81 -6.80 25.08
N ALA A 18 -19.75 -7.10 24.19
CA ALA A 18 -19.44 -7.43 22.79
C ALA A 18 -18.86 -6.22 22.02
N GLU A 19 -19.21 -5.00 22.43
CA GLU A 19 -18.66 -3.77 21.84
C GLU A 19 -17.18 -3.52 22.19
N LEU A 20 -16.62 -4.26 23.13
CA LEU A 20 -15.21 -4.11 23.50
C LEU A 20 -14.28 -4.81 22.52
N VAL A 21 -14.68 -5.94 21.92
CA VAL A 21 -13.84 -6.72 21.01
C VAL A 21 -13.43 -5.88 19.79
N GLY A 22 -12.15 -5.92 19.47
CA GLY A 22 -11.56 -5.15 18.37
C GLY A 22 -11.17 -3.71 18.74
N LYS A 23 -11.48 -3.22 19.95
CA LYS A 23 -11.01 -1.88 20.38
C LYS A 23 -9.54 -1.93 20.76
N GLU A 24 -8.83 -0.87 20.39
CA GLU A 24 -7.43 -0.68 20.79
C GLU A 24 -7.36 0.08 22.12
N ILE A 25 -6.44 -0.34 22.96
CA ILE A 25 -6.19 0.25 24.28
C ILE A 25 -4.69 0.35 24.53
N THR A 26 -4.25 1.44 25.15
CA THR A 26 -2.88 1.63 25.59
C THR A 26 -2.77 1.44 27.10
N ILE A 27 -1.89 0.55 27.54
CA ILE A 27 -1.61 0.25 28.94
C ILE A 27 -0.09 0.20 29.10
N ASP A 28 0.46 0.97 30.04
CA ASP A 28 1.91 1.01 30.34
C ASP A 28 2.77 1.24 29.07
N ASP A 29 2.39 2.23 28.23
CA ASP A 29 3.02 2.59 26.95
C ASP A 29 3.04 1.46 25.89
N ARG A 30 2.25 0.41 26.08
CA ARG A 30 2.05 -0.66 25.11
C ARG A 30 0.64 -0.63 24.54
N ARG A 31 0.54 -0.92 23.25
CA ARG A 31 -0.74 -0.98 22.54
C ARG A 31 -1.25 -2.42 22.52
N PHE A 32 -2.50 -2.57 22.84
CA PHE A 32 -3.21 -3.85 22.82
C PHE A 32 -4.51 -3.72 22.01
N ILE A 33 -4.93 -4.83 21.44
CA ILE A 33 -6.29 -4.97 20.90
C ILE A 33 -7.07 -5.93 21.77
N VAL A 34 -8.34 -5.62 22.03
CA VAL A 34 -9.25 -6.53 22.73
C VAL A 34 -9.54 -7.73 21.82
N ASP A 35 -8.98 -8.87 22.14
CA ASP A 35 -9.10 -10.10 21.37
C ASP A 35 -10.40 -10.86 21.70
N SER A 36 -10.71 -11.00 22.99
CA SER A 36 -11.90 -11.70 23.45
C SER A 36 -12.33 -11.29 24.84
N VAL A 37 -13.61 -11.48 25.17
CA VAL A 37 -14.19 -11.24 26.48
C VAL A 37 -14.72 -12.56 27.03
N ASN A 38 -14.28 -12.93 28.25
CA ASN A 38 -14.79 -14.07 28.98
C ASN A 38 -15.78 -13.59 30.06
N ARG A 39 -17.07 -13.86 29.86
CA ARG A 39 -18.16 -13.40 30.71
C ARG A 39 -18.29 -14.16 32.03
N ASP A 40 -17.90 -15.44 32.03
CA ASP A 40 -17.99 -16.28 33.22
C ASP A 40 -17.00 -15.84 34.29
N PHE A 41 -15.91 -15.21 33.90
CA PHE A 41 -14.85 -14.75 34.80
C PHE A 41 -14.67 -13.23 34.79
N ASP A 42 -15.53 -12.49 34.09
CA ASP A 42 -15.47 -11.02 33.95
C ASP A 42 -14.08 -10.52 33.55
N THR A 43 -13.47 -11.19 32.56
CA THR A 43 -12.12 -10.90 32.09
C THR A 43 -12.05 -10.68 30.57
N VAL A 44 -11.08 -9.85 30.17
CA VAL A 44 -10.77 -9.51 28.79
C VAL A 44 -9.39 -10.03 28.44
N SER A 45 -9.26 -10.69 27.32
CA SER A 45 -7.96 -11.06 26.72
C SER A 45 -7.51 -9.94 25.80
N LEU A 46 -6.35 -9.38 26.07
CA LEU A 46 -5.70 -8.31 25.31
C LEU A 46 -4.53 -8.88 24.54
N LYS A 47 -4.50 -8.73 23.22
CA LYS A 47 -3.38 -9.11 22.36
C LYS A 47 -2.47 -7.90 22.19
N ASP A 48 -1.18 -8.03 22.52
CA ASP A 48 -0.18 -6.97 22.32
C ASP A 48 0.06 -6.75 20.83
N ILE A 49 -0.16 -5.51 20.36
CA ILE A 49 0.04 -5.08 18.98
C ILE A 49 1.21 -4.10 18.84
N THR A 50 1.98 -3.89 19.92
CA THR A 50 3.19 -3.05 19.90
C THR A 50 4.29 -3.71 19.09
N PHE A 51 4.32 -5.04 19.04
CA PHE A 51 5.27 -5.80 18.25
C PHE A 51 4.72 -6.09 16.86
N GLN A 52 5.48 -5.70 15.83
CA GLN A 52 5.21 -6.10 14.45
C GLN A 52 5.29 -7.63 14.31
N GLU A 53 4.40 -8.18 13.50
CA GLU A 53 4.39 -9.60 13.15
C GLU A 53 5.76 -10.03 12.58
N GLY A 54 6.41 -10.97 13.24
CA GLY A 54 7.62 -11.59 12.69
C GLY A 54 8.59 -12.19 13.70
N THR A 55 8.52 -11.85 14.98
CA THR A 55 9.48 -12.35 15.97
C THR A 55 8.82 -12.80 17.26
N GLY A 56 8.12 -13.94 17.24
CA GLY A 56 7.66 -14.58 18.48
C GLY A 56 6.15 -14.88 18.50
N PHE A 57 5.75 -15.64 19.52
CA PHE A 57 4.34 -15.92 19.77
C PHE A 57 3.62 -14.65 20.22
N PRO A 58 2.33 -14.46 19.86
CA PRO A 58 1.55 -13.31 20.30
C PRO A 58 1.49 -13.28 21.83
N ILE A 59 1.80 -12.13 22.42
CA ILE A 59 1.72 -11.92 23.85
C ILE A 59 0.28 -11.52 24.18
N PHE A 60 -0.34 -12.27 25.09
CA PHE A 60 -1.65 -11.96 25.62
C PHE A 60 -1.55 -11.51 27.07
N ARG A 61 -2.32 -10.45 27.40
CA ARG A 61 -2.52 -9.97 28.76
C ARG A 61 -4.00 -10.16 29.12
N ARG A 62 -4.29 -10.59 30.34
CA ARG A 62 -5.66 -10.71 30.81
C ARG A 62 -5.94 -9.63 31.85
N GLU A 63 -7.05 -8.93 31.65
CA GLU A 63 -7.49 -7.85 32.52
C GLU A 63 -8.97 -8.00 32.86
N ASN A 64 -9.43 -7.30 33.91
CA ASN A 64 -10.84 -7.24 34.24
C ASN A 64 -11.60 -6.34 33.25
N VAL A 65 -12.87 -6.65 32.96
CA VAL A 65 -13.74 -5.87 32.06
C VAL A 65 -13.85 -4.41 32.49
N GLU A 66 -14.04 -4.15 33.77
CA GLU A 66 -14.16 -2.80 34.34
C GLU A 66 -12.88 -1.96 34.11
N PHE A 67 -11.70 -2.58 34.31
CA PHE A 67 -10.43 -1.93 34.05
C PHE A 67 -10.28 -1.50 32.57
N VAL A 68 -10.65 -2.39 31.63
CA VAL A 68 -10.57 -2.11 30.20
C VAL A 68 -11.55 -1.02 29.80
N LYS A 69 -12.77 -1.02 30.35
CA LYS A 69 -13.76 0.05 30.13
C LYS A 69 -13.24 1.41 30.63
N ALA A 70 -12.71 1.45 31.85
CA ALA A 70 -12.18 2.68 32.46
C ALA A 70 -10.99 3.24 31.66
N ALA A 71 -10.08 2.37 31.19
CA ALA A 71 -8.95 2.80 30.38
C ALA A 71 -9.37 3.32 28.99
N LEU A 72 -10.39 2.71 28.38
CA LEU A 72 -10.98 3.21 27.12
C LEU A 72 -11.68 4.57 27.30
N GLU A 73 -12.33 4.81 28.45
CA GLU A 73 -12.91 6.12 28.75
C GLU A 73 -11.83 7.19 28.97
N GLN A 74 -10.77 6.88 29.71
CA GLN A 74 -9.63 7.79 29.90
C GLN A 74 -8.95 8.16 28.56
N GLN A 75 -8.84 7.20 27.64
CA GLN A 75 -8.32 7.49 26.30
C GLN A 75 -9.21 8.44 25.51
N LYS A 76 -10.54 8.27 25.58
CA LYS A 76 -11.50 9.20 24.94
C LYS A 76 -11.45 10.60 25.53
N ASP A 77 -11.21 10.73 26.83
CA ASP A 77 -11.09 12.03 27.47
C ASP A 77 -9.73 12.68 27.18
N ALA A 78 -8.66 11.91 27.03
CA ALA A 78 -7.36 12.39 26.56
C ALA A 78 -7.42 12.86 25.10
N GLU A 79 -8.17 12.18 24.23
CA GLU A 79 -8.41 12.62 22.85
C GLU A 79 -9.22 13.91 22.74
N LYS A 80 -10.07 14.24 23.75
CA LYS A 80 -10.81 15.51 23.79
C LYS A 80 -9.95 16.71 24.22
N ILE A 81 -8.80 16.48 24.84
CA ILE A 81 -7.88 17.54 25.30
C ILE A 81 -6.82 17.87 24.22
N VAL A 82 -6.72 17.09 23.18
CA VAL A 82 -5.97 17.49 21.99
C VAL A 82 -6.69 18.71 21.42
N PRO A 83 -6.04 19.91 21.33
CA PRO A 83 -6.65 21.05 20.68
C PRO A 83 -7.13 20.55 19.32
N GLU A 84 -8.40 20.88 19.02
CA GLU A 84 -9.04 20.61 17.76
C GLU A 84 -8.08 21.09 16.65
N PHE A 85 -7.14 20.25 16.28
CA PHE A 85 -6.57 20.34 14.98
C PHE A 85 -7.79 20.27 14.09
N GLU A 86 -8.20 21.43 13.52
CA GLU A 86 -9.14 21.49 12.45
C GLU A 86 -8.97 20.16 11.71
N LYS A 87 -10.06 19.38 11.66
CA LYS A 87 -10.14 18.27 10.73
C LYS A 87 -9.76 18.91 9.42
N VAL A 88 -8.49 18.84 9.08
CA VAL A 88 -8.02 19.15 7.75
C VAL A 88 -8.89 18.19 6.95
N GLN A 89 -9.99 18.73 6.43
CA GLN A 89 -10.73 18.07 5.36
C GLN A 89 -9.59 17.66 4.46
N PRO A 90 -9.51 16.36 4.04
CA PRO A 90 -8.47 15.97 3.11
C PRO A 90 -8.47 17.10 2.12
N SER A 91 -7.48 17.97 2.24
CA SER A 91 -7.33 19.08 1.32
C SER A 91 -7.44 18.32 0.05
N LYS A 92 -8.42 18.69 -0.81
CA LYS A 92 -8.32 18.27 -2.18
C LYS A 92 -6.89 18.58 -2.46
N VAL A 93 -6.03 17.56 -2.39
CA VAL A 93 -4.67 17.64 -2.87
C VAL A 93 -4.97 18.12 -4.24
N ALA A 94 -4.77 19.42 -4.45
CA ALA A 94 -4.93 19.99 -5.76
C ALA A 94 -4.05 19.04 -6.53
N ASN A 95 -4.67 18.22 -7.39
CA ASN A 95 -3.93 17.41 -8.33
C ASN A 95 -3.05 18.43 -8.99
N THR A 96 -1.86 18.60 -8.46
CA THR A 96 -0.85 19.44 -9.08
C THR A 96 -0.57 18.63 -10.32
N VAL A 97 -1.25 18.98 -11.41
CA VAL A 97 -0.99 18.38 -12.70
C VAL A 97 0.42 18.81 -13.02
N VAL A 98 1.38 17.97 -12.63
CA VAL A 98 2.81 18.22 -12.84
C VAL A 98 3.10 18.28 -14.33
N TYR A 99 2.24 17.64 -15.12
CA TYR A 99 2.32 17.58 -16.59
C TYR A 99 1.12 18.26 -17.23
N PRO A 100 1.27 18.79 -18.47
CA PRO A 100 0.12 19.33 -19.19
C PRO A 100 -0.98 18.26 -19.27
N GLU A 101 -2.22 18.67 -19.01
CA GLU A 101 -3.36 17.78 -19.10
C GLU A 101 -3.45 17.22 -20.52
N ILE A 102 -3.25 15.90 -20.65
CA ILE A 102 -3.35 15.24 -21.95
C ILE A 102 -4.83 14.98 -22.22
N PRO A 103 -5.40 15.48 -23.33
CA PRO A 103 -6.76 15.16 -23.74
C PRO A 103 -6.98 13.64 -23.78
N MET A 104 -8.15 13.17 -23.32
CA MET A 104 -8.48 11.75 -23.24
C MET A 104 -8.17 10.98 -24.53
N ALA A 105 -8.44 11.60 -25.69
CA ALA A 105 -8.19 11.00 -27.01
C ALA A 105 -6.69 10.81 -27.35
N GLN A 106 -5.81 11.48 -26.62
CA GLN A 106 -4.36 11.40 -26.82
C GLN A 106 -3.66 10.54 -25.75
N ARG A 107 -4.42 10.07 -24.76
CA ARG A 107 -3.87 9.20 -23.73
C ARG A 107 -3.66 7.82 -24.31
N THR A 108 -2.42 7.38 -24.30
CA THR A 108 -2.02 6.02 -24.69
C THR A 108 -1.39 5.32 -23.49
N ASN A 109 -1.61 4.01 -23.38
CA ASN A 109 -0.94 3.20 -22.40
C ASN A 109 0.40 2.71 -22.98
N PHE A 110 1.48 2.81 -22.20
CA PHE A 110 2.76 2.25 -22.61
C PHE A 110 2.67 0.72 -22.55
N VAL A 111 3.10 0.04 -23.62
CA VAL A 111 3.09 -1.42 -23.68
C VAL A 111 4.46 -1.95 -23.29
N ILE A 112 4.50 -2.76 -22.23
CA ILE A 112 5.71 -3.45 -21.79
C ILE A 112 5.88 -4.69 -22.65
N ASP A 113 6.95 -4.77 -23.39
CA ASP A 113 7.32 -5.90 -24.27
C ASP A 113 8.45 -6.79 -23.69
N ASN A 114 9.06 -6.36 -22.60
CA ASN A 114 10.16 -7.04 -21.92
C ASN A 114 9.66 -8.07 -20.89
N ASP A 115 9.81 -9.35 -21.20
CA ASP A 115 9.45 -10.46 -20.29
C ASP A 115 10.45 -10.64 -19.14
N GLU A 116 11.64 -10.07 -19.26
CA GLU A 116 12.71 -10.15 -18.25
C GLU A 116 12.70 -8.95 -17.29
N LEU A 117 11.62 -8.17 -17.29
CA LEU A 117 11.46 -7.05 -16.38
C LEU A 117 11.60 -7.51 -14.92
N GLY A 118 12.50 -6.86 -14.17
CA GLY A 118 12.80 -7.22 -12.78
C GLY A 118 13.78 -8.40 -12.62
N TYR A 119 14.24 -9.04 -13.69
CA TYR A 119 15.37 -9.97 -13.62
C TYR A 119 16.69 -9.21 -13.46
N GLY A 120 17.70 -9.93 -12.99
CA GLY A 120 19.05 -9.40 -12.79
C GLY A 120 19.44 -9.31 -11.32
N GLY A 121 20.72 -9.03 -11.10
CA GLY A 121 21.30 -8.87 -9.76
C GLY A 121 20.89 -7.54 -9.10
N ALA A 122 21.10 -7.46 -7.79
CA ALA A 122 20.71 -6.27 -7.01
C ALA A 122 21.35 -4.97 -7.56
N LYS A 123 22.60 -4.99 -7.96
CA LYS A 123 23.29 -3.83 -8.55
C LYS A 123 22.70 -3.40 -9.91
N GLU A 124 22.26 -4.35 -10.71
CA GLU A 124 21.62 -4.07 -11.99
C GLU A 124 20.26 -3.42 -11.79
N LYS A 125 19.45 -3.97 -10.87
CA LYS A 125 18.16 -3.37 -10.48
C LYS A 125 18.34 -1.96 -9.95
N PHE A 126 19.33 -1.74 -9.10
CA PHE A 126 19.67 -0.41 -8.60
C PHE A 126 19.97 0.55 -9.76
N ARG A 127 20.85 0.16 -10.69
CA ARG A 127 21.22 1.00 -11.83
C ARG A 127 20.01 1.37 -12.69
N LYS A 128 19.13 0.41 -12.99
CA LYS A 128 17.89 0.65 -13.74
C LYS A 128 16.95 1.61 -13.00
N ASN A 129 16.80 1.45 -11.70
CA ASN A 129 15.99 2.38 -10.89
C ASN A 129 16.58 3.81 -10.94
N MET A 130 17.89 3.97 -10.78
CA MET A 130 18.53 5.27 -10.83
C MET A 130 18.43 5.95 -12.20
N GLU A 131 18.53 5.17 -13.27
CA GLU A 131 18.36 5.66 -14.63
C GLU A 131 16.92 6.15 -14.88
N ALA A 132 15.92 5.38 -14.45
CA ALA A 132 14.53 5.77 -14.54
C ALA A 132 14.23 7.04 -13.70
N ILE A 133 14.75 7.14 -12.47
CA ILE A 133 14.60 8.32 -11.63
C ILE A 133 15.23 9.56 -12.28
N ARG A 134 16.39 9.42 -12.91
CA ARG A 134 17.06 10.52 -13.61
C ARG A 134 16.22 11.04 -14.77
N VAL A 135 15.70 10.14 -15.60
CA VAL A 135 14.79 10.48 -16.70
C VAL A 135 13.52 11.13 -16.20
N LEU A 136 12.92 10.59 -15.14
CA LEU A 136 11.71 11.20 -14.53
C LEU A 136 11.98 12.64 -14.08
N LYS A 137 13.05 12.86 -13.33
CA LYS A 137 13.41 14.21 -12.82
C LYS A 137 13.76 15.18 -13.96
N GLU A 138 14.33 14.71 -15.05
CA GLU A 138 14.56 15.54 -16.24
C GLU A 138 13.24 15.94 -16.90
N CYS A 139 12.32 14.99 -17.11
CA CYS A 139 11.00 15.29 -17.64
C CYS A 139 10.22 16.26 -16.74
N GLU A 140 10.29 16.11 -15.43
CA GLU A 140 9.67 17.01 -14.44
C GLU A 140 10.26 18.41 -14.51
N PHE A 141 11.59 18.52 -14.53
CA PHE A 141 12.29 19.81 -14.62
C PHE A 141 11.96 20.56 -15.90
N GLU A 142 11.87 19.86 -17.02
CA GLU A 142 11.55 20.44 -18.33
C GLU A 142 10.05 20.60 -18.57
N HIS A 143 9.19 20.16 -17.66
CA HIS A 143 7.72 20.17 -17.78
C HIS A 143 7.22 19.53 -19.07
N ARG A 144 7.82 18.42 -19.47
CA ARG A 144 7.47 17.68 -20.69
C ARG A 144 7.13 16.23 -20.42
N LEU A 145 6.46 15.61 -21.36
CA LEU A 145 6.25 14.16 -21.38
C LEU A 145 7.52 13.44 -21.81
N ALA A 146 7.65 12.18 -21.37
CA ALA A 146 8.72 11.30 -21.79
C ALA A 146 8.58 10.92 -23.27
N THR A 147 9.71 10.88 -23.98
CA THR A 147 9.80 10.32 -25.34
C THR A 147 9.57 8.81 -25.32
N PRO A 148 9.33 8.15 -26.46
CA PRO A 148 9.20 6.69 -26.50
C PRO A 148 10.41 5.95 -25.93
N GLU A 149 11.62 6.45 -26.19
CA GLU A 149 12.87 5.88 -25.68
C GLU A 149 12.98 6.05 -24.17
N GLU A 150 12.58 7.21 -23.65
CA GLU A 150 12.52 7.49 -22.22
C GLU A 150 11.43 6.66 -21.52
N GLN A 151 10.29 6.45 -22.16
CA GLN A 151 9.24 5.56 -21.64
C GLN A 151 9.76 4.13 -21.46
N GLN A 152 10.60 3.66 -22.38
CA GLN A 152 11.25 2.37 -22.25
C GLN A 152 12.15 2.32 -21.01
N ILE A 153 12.96 3.36 -20.76
CA ILE A 153 13.81 3.46 -19.57
C ILE A 153 12.94 3.52 -18.29
N LEU A 154 11.91 4.34 -18.29
CA LEU A 154 10.99 4.46 -17.16
C LEU A 154 10.31 3.13 -16.84
N SER A 155 9.94 2.33 -17.84
CA SER A 155 9.32 1.01 -17.68
C SER A 155 10.23 -0.02 -17.02
N GLU A 156 11.55 0.21 -17.03
CA GLU A 156 12.54 -0.67 -16.38
C GLU A 156 12.70 -0.41 -14.88
N TYR A 157 11.99 0.59 -14.32
CA TYR A 157 11.95 0.78 -12.88
C TYR A 157 11.30 -0.43 -12.20
N VAL A 158 12.00 -1.02 -11.24
CA VAL A 158 11.57 -2.24 -10.56
C VAL A 158 11.39 -2.08 -9.06
N GLY A 159 11.43 -0.85 -8.57
CA GLY A 159 11.29 -0.53 -7.15
C GLY A 159 12.45 -0.99 -6.28
N TRP A 160 12.30 -0.82 -4.98
CA TRP A 160 13.38 -1.01 -4.01
C TRP A 160 13.30 -2.35 -3.26
N GLY A 161 12.35 -3.22 -3.59
CA GLY A 161 12.21 -4.53 -2.98
C GLY A 161 13.49 -5.36 -3.10
N GLY A 162 14.03 -5.81 -1.95
CA GLY A 162 15.28 -6.55 -1.89
C GLY A 162 16.55 -5.73 -2.10
N LEU A 163 16.48 -4.39 -2.11
CA LEU A 163 17.63 -3.48 -2.28
C LEU A 163 17.97 -2.73 -0.97
N ALA A 164 17.62 -3.26 0.20
CA ALA A 164 17.86 -2.62 1.49
C ALA A 164 19.32 -2.23 1.73
N ASP A 165 20.27 -3.01 1.20
CA ASP A 165 21.72 -2.73 1.33
C ASP A 165 22.13 -1.40 0.66
N ALA A 166 21.38 -0.91 -0.35
CA ALA A 166 21.64 0.38 -0.98
C ALA A 166 21.32 1.58 -0.06
N PHE A 167 20.53 1.37 0.99
CA PHE A 167 20.14 2.36 1.98
C PHE A 167 20.93 2.26 3.29
N ASP A 168 21.92 1.37 3.36
CA ASP A 168 22.74 1.11 4.54
C ASP A 168 24.16 1.66 4.34
N GLU A 169 24.46 2.79 5.02
CA GLU A 169 25.78 3.43 4.96
C GLU A 169 26.93 2.55 5.48
N THR A 170 26.60 1.52 6.26
CA THR A 170 27.59 0.60 6.84
C THR A 170 28.02 -0.51 5.86
N LYS A 171 27.45 -0.58 4.68
CA LYS A 171 27.74 -1.59 3.65
C LYS A 171 28.82 -1.14 2.67
N PRO A 172 30.09 -1.55 2.85
CA PRO A 172 31.20 -1.06 2.00
C PRO A 172 31.00 -1.36 0.51
N ASN A 173 30.36 -2.50 0.21
CA ASN A 173 30.08 -2.90 -1.18
C ASN A 173 28.98 -2.07 -1.87
N TRP A 174 28.27 -1.23 -1.11
CA TRP A 174 27.18 -0.38 -1.57
C TRP A 174 27.47 1.12 -1.36
N ALA A 175 28.66 1.47 -0.92
CA ALA A 175 28.99 2.85 -0.55
C ALA A 175 28.75 3.86 -1.69
N ASN A 176 29.09 3.50 -2.93
CA ASN A 176 28.88 4.38 -4.09
C ASN A 176 27.39 4.55 -4.40
N GLU A 177 26.64 3.45 -4.41
CA GLU A 177 25.20 3.46 -4.67
C GLU A 177 24.45 4.20 -3.57
N PHE A 178 24.86 4.05 -2.29
CA PHE A 178 24.31 4.81 -1.20
C PHE A 178 24.48 6.32 -1.42
N GLN A 179 25.68 6.77 -1.80
CA GLN A 179 25.94 8.18 -2.09
C GLN A 179 25.15 8.69 -3.30
N GLU A 180 25.08 7.90 -4.37
CA GLU A 180 24.33 8.24 -5.57
C GLU A 180 22.83 8.41 -5.23
N LEU A 181 22.26 7.46 -4.50
CA LEU A 181 20.87 7.48 -4.08
C LEU A 181 20.54 8.67 -3.19
N TYR A 182 21.39 8.92 -2.18
CA TYR A 182 21.22 10.02 -1.25
C TYR A 182 21.31 11.40 -1.93
N ALA A 183 22.13 11.52 -2.98
CA ALA A 183 22.25 12.73 -3.77
C ALA A 183 21.11 12.94 -4.76
N ALA A 184 20.48 11.86 -5.22
CA ALA A 184 19.45 11.91 -6.26
C ALA A 184 18.03 12.15 -5.71
N LEU A 185 17.76 11.77 -4.46
CA LEU A 185 16.43 11.83 -3.86
C LEU A 185 16.33 12.99 -2.84
N SER A 186 15.15 13.59 -2.73
CA SER A 186 14.85 14.44 -1.58
C SER A 186 14.79 13.63 -0.29
N PRO A 187 14.88 14.24 0.89
CA PRO A 187 14.77 13.51 2.15
C PRO A 187 13.49 12.71 2.26
N GLU A 188 12.37 13.23 1.78
CA GLU A 188 11.07 12.59 1.81
C GLU A 188 11.02 11.39 0.83
N GLU A 189 11.53 11.56 -0.39
CA GLU A 189 11.63 10.49 -1.39
C GLU A 189 12.55 9.37 -0.89
N TYR A 190 13.67 9.73 -0.26
CA TYR A 190 14.63 8.78 0.29
C TYR A 190 13.99 7.90 1.38
N GLU A 191 13.28 8.52 2.34
CA GLU A 191 12.63 7.77 3.42
C GLU A 191 11.49 6.88 2.90
N GLN A 192 10.71 7.33 1.93
CA GLN A 192 9.67 6.52 1.28
C GLN A 192 10.29 5.33 0.52
N ALA A 193 11.35 5.57 -0.26
CA ALA A 193 12.06 4.54 -0.98
C ALA A 193 12.65 3.49 -0.01
N ARG A 194 13.29 3.94 1.07
CA ARG A 194 13.83 3.08 2.13
C ARG A 194 12.74 2.24 2.80
N ALA A 195 11.62 2.85 3.17
CA ALA A 195 10.50 2.13 3.78
C ALA A 195 9.94 1.05 2.85
N SER A 196 9.95 1.27 1.53
CA SER A 196 9.43 0.35 0.55
C SER A 196 10.31 -0.89 0.30
N THR A 197 11.55 -0.92 0.78
CA THR A 197 12.50 -2.03 0.55
C THR A 197 11.98 -3.39 1.06
N LEU A 198 11.11 -3.39 2.06
CA LEU A 198 10.54 -4.59 2.65
C LEU A 198 9.19 -5.00 2.05
N THR A 199 8.50 -4.07 1.40
CA THR A 199 7.10 -4.25 0.97
C THR A 199 6.90 -4.19 -0.54
N SER A 200 7.84 -3.63 -1.29
CA SER A 200 7.73 -3.50 -2.76
C SER A 200 8.06 -4.82 -3.46
N HIS A 201 7.05 -5.65 -3.60
CA HIS A 201 7.11 -6.90 -4.37
C HIS A 201 6.15 -6.80 -5.55
N TYR A 202 6.70 -6.63 -6.75
CA TYR A 202 5.88 -6.49 -7.95
C TYR A 202 5.72 -7.84 -8.66
N THR A 203 4.50 -8.06 -9.18
CA THR A 203 4.19 -9.28 -9.92
C THR A 203 4.96 -9.31 -11.23
N SER A 204 5.61 -10.44 -11.52
CA SER A 204 6.41 -10.58 -12.75
C SER A 204 5.56 -10.61 -14.03
N PRO A 205 6.10 -10.17 -15.18
CA PRO A 205 5.39 -10.17 -16.45
C PRO A 205 4.79 -11.52 -16.83
N VAL A 206 5.51 -12.61 -16.58
CA VAL A 206 5.04 -13.98 -16.89
C VAL A 206 3.77 -14.34 -16.12
N ILE A 207 3.70 -13.97 -14.84
CA ILE A 207 2.50 -14.22 -14.02
C ILE A 207 1.34 -13.35 -14.51
N ILE A 208 1.57 -12.05 -14.74
CA ILE A 208 0.55 -11.12 -15.23
C ILE A 208 -0.03 -11.59 -16.58
N LYS A 209 0.83 -11.95 -17.53
CA LYS A 209 0.40 -12.49 -18.83
C LYS A 209 -0.42 -13.77 -18.67
N SER A 210 -0.04 -14.64 -17.72
CA SER A 210 -0.82 -15.84 -17.41
C SER A 210 -2.20 -15.53 -16.83
N MET A 211 -2.32 -14.50 -15.99
CA MET A 211 -3.60 -14.05 -15.45
C MET A 211 -4.49 -13.47 -16.55
N TYR A 212 -3.97 -12.63 -17.44
CA TYR A 212 -4.71 -12.14 -18.59
C TYR A 212 -5.13 -13.28 -19.52
N LYS A 213 -4.26 -14.27 -19.74
CA LYS A 213 -4.61 -15.45 -20.54
C LYS A 213 -5.75 -16.26 -19.93
N ALA A 214 -5.78 -16.37 -18.61
CA ALA A 214 -6.90 -17.01 -17.92
C ALA A 214 -8.23 -16.25 -18.13
N LEU A 215 -8.20 -14.91 -18.07
CA LEU A 215 -9.37 -14.08 -18.37
C LEU A 215 -9.86 -14.24 -19.81
N GLU A 216 -8.94 -14.28 -20.79
CA GLU A 216 -9.28 -14.57 -22.18
C GLU A 216 -9.98 -15.94 -22.34
N ASN A 217 -9.43 -16.97 -21.67
CA ASN A 217 -10.02 -18.32 -21.69
C ASN A 217 -11.41 -18.36 -21.04
N MET A 218 -11.71 -17.45 -20.11
CA MET A 218 -13.04 -17.27 -19.51
C MET A 218 -13.98 -16.42 -20.39
N GLY A 219 -13.51 -15.95 -21.55
CA GLY A 219 -14.30 -15.17 -22.49
C GLY A 219 -14.31 -13.67 -22.25
N PHE A 220 -13.46 -13.15 -21.34
CA PHE A 220 -13.33 -11.71 -21.13
C PHE A 220 -12.50 -11.11 -22.27
N SER A 221 -13.02 -10.08 -22.93
CA SER A 221 -12.34 -9.35 -24.00
C SER A 221 -12.36 -7.84 -23.82
N GLN A 222 -13.37 -7.31 -23.12
CA GLN A 222 -13.50 -5.88 -22.89
C GLN A 222 -14.34 -5.60 -21.63
N GLY A 223 -13.97 -4.58 -20.86
CA GLY A 223 -14.72 -4.17 -19.68
C GLY A 223 -13.96 -3.17 -18.81
N ASN A 224 -14.37 -3.09 -17.54
CA ASN A 224 -13.66 -2.32 -16.55
C ASN A 224 -12.72 -3.25 -15.78
N ILE A 225 -11.45 -2.89 -15.74
CA ILE A 225 -10.40 -3.58 -14.99
C ILE A 225 -9.97 -2.67 -13.85
N LEU A 226 -10.03 -3.17 -12.62
CA LEU A 226 -9.54 -2.48 -11.44
C LEU A 226 -8.29 -3.19 -10.91
N GLU A 227 -7.19 -2.45 -10.82
CA GLU A 227 -5.97 -2.86 -10.12
C GLU A 227 -5.89 -2.10 -8.79
N PRO A 228 -6.22 -2.75 -7.66
CA PRO A 228 -6.34 -2.08 -6.37
C PRO A 228 -4.98 -1.79 -5.69
N SER A 229 -3.89 -2.31 -6.22
CA SER A 229 -2.51 -2.09 -5.76
C SER A 229 -1.60 -2.03 -6.97
N CYS A 230 -1.75 -0.95 -7.76
CA CYS A 230 -1.15 -0.89 -9.09
C CYS A 230 0.39 -0.77 -9.08
N GLY A 231 0.99 -0.37 -7.96
CA GLY A 231 2.43 -0.25 -7.81
C GLY A 231 3.05 0.54 -8.95
N ILE A 232 3.99 -0.08 -9.64
CA ILE A 232 4.68 0.52 -10.81
C ILE A 232 3.90 0.37 -12.13
N GLY A 233 2.66 -0.11 -12.10
CA GLY A 233 1.80 -0.17 -13.28
C GLY A 233 2.01 -1.37 -14.21
N ASN A 234 2.68 -2.43 -13.76
CA ASN A 234 2.97 -3.61 -14.60
C ASN A 234 1.70 -4.23 -15.21
N PHE A 235 0.60 -4.32 -14.45
CA PHE A 235 -0.66 -4.83 -14.99
C PHE A 235 -1.21 -3.96 -16.11
N MET A 236 -1.06 -2.63 -15.99
CA MET A 236 -1.51 -1.70 -17.03
C MET A 236 -0.64 -1.82 -18.29
N GLY A 237 0.68 -1.90 -18.12
CA GLY A 237 1.63 -1.99 -19.23
C GLY A 237 1.61 -3.34 -19.96
N LEU A 238 1.02 -4.38 -19.35
CA LEU A 238 0.97 -5.74 -19.91
C LEU A 238 -0.44 -6.17 -20.36
N VAL A 239 -1.36 -5.23 -20.51
CA VAL A 239 -2.70 -5.51 -21.06
C VAL A 239 -2.58 -6.09 -22.46
N PRO A 240 -3.17 -7.26 -22.74
CA PRO A 240 -3.06 -7.87 -24.06
C PRO A 240 -3.89 -7.11 -25.09
N GLU A 241 -3.52 -7.21 -26.35
CA GLU A 241 -4.20 -6.59 -27.48
C GLU A 241 -5.71 -6.92 -27.52
N SER A 242 -6.09 -8.14 -27.11
CA SER A 242 -7.48 -8.58 -27.01
C SER A 242 -8.33 -7.77 -26.03
N MET A 243 -7.69 -7.05 -25.08
CA MET A 243 -8.36 -6.28 -24.04
C MET A 243 -8.04 -4.77 -24.11
N LYS A 244 -7.40 -4.30 -25.17
CA LYS A 244 -6.93 -2.91 -25.32
C LYS A 244 -8.01 -1.84 -25.17
N ASP A 245 -9.26 -2.18 -25.49
CA ASP A 245 -10.39 -1.29 -25.39
C ASP A 245 -11.04 -1.27 -23.99
N SER A 246 -10.46 -2.00 -23.03
CA SER A 246 -10.89 -1.98 -21.64
C SER A 246 -10.50 -0.67 -20.94
N LYS A 247 -11.34 -0.23 -19.98
CA LYS A 247 -10.98 0.86 -19.08
C LYS A 247 -10.24 0.30 -17.87
N ILE A 248 -9.05 0.82 -17.60
CA ILE A 248 -8.22 0.38 -16.50
C ILE A 248 -8.17 1.47 -15.45
N TYR A 249 -8.37 1.08 -14.21
CA TYR A 249 -8.32 1.93 -13.02
C TYR A 249 -7.24 1.38 -12.09
N GLY A 250 -6.28 2.23 -11.71
CA GLY A 250 -5.24 1.90 -10.73
C GLY A 250 -5.47 2.67 -9.45
N ILE A 251 -5.23 2.01 -8.32
CA ILE A 251 -5.19 2.61 -6.99
C ILE A 251 -3.85 2.23 -6.36
N GLU A 252 -3.18 3.20 -5.73
CA GLU A 252 -1.95 3.01 -4.96
C GLU A 252 -2.04 3.71 -3.63
#